data_ac3392024dacd02f716c8c82d77e3df3
#
_entry.id   ac3392024dacd02f716c8c82d77e3df3
#
_cell.length_a   1.000
_cell.length_b   1.000
_cell.length_c   1.000
_cell.angle_alpha   90.00
_cell.angle_beta   90.00
_cell.angle_gamma   90.00
#
_symmetry.space_group_name_H-M   'P 1'
#
loop_
_entity.id
_entity.type
_entity.pdbx_description
1 polymer ?
#
loop_
_entity_poly.entity_id
_entity_poly.type
_entity_poly.pdbx_seq_one_letter_code
_entity_poly.pdbx_strand_id
1 'polypeptide(L)'
;MSESHSTNAANNAASHTAPAQFEVWAPKGQQVRVTVDGEEHDMQPDAERAGWWVLDPATAAPQPGQHYTFSLFDGTQWSIPMPDPRTRLQPEGVHGPSEVVSTDFAWNDDNWSGIPTKDMVIYELHVGTFSPSGTFAGVIEKLDYLAELGVNTIELMPLQPF
;
A
#
# COMPACT_ATOMS: atom_id res chain seq x y z
N MET A 1 -45.45 15.03 8.22
CA MET A 1 -44.11 15.63 8.31
C MET A 1 -43.12 14.54 7.94
N SER A 2 -42.63 14.61 6.73
CA SER A 2 -41.72 13.61 6.16
C SER A 2 -40.34 14.23 6.14
N GLU A 3 -39.45 13.73 7.01
CA GLU A 3 -38.05 14.15 7.00
C GLU A 3 -37.29 13.33 5.96
N SER A 4 -36.88 14.01 4.92
CA SER A 4 -35.99 13.48 3.90
C SER A 4 -34.56 13.44 4.45
N HIS A 5 -34.06 12.23 4.77
CA HIS A 5 -32.63 12.04 5.02
C HIS A 5 -31.89 12.05 3.68
N SER A 6 -31.29 13.17 3.38
CA SER A 6 -30.32 13.30 2.29
C SER A 6 -29.00 12.67 2.75
N THR A 7 -28.74 11.43 2.29
CA THR A 7 -27.42 10.80 2.42
C THR A 7 -26.50 11.38 1.36
N ASN A 8 -25.64 12.29 1.81
CA ASN A 8 -24.54 12.83 1.01
C ASN A 8 -23.43 11.77 0.94
N ALA A 9 -23.54 10.86 -0.02
CA ALA A 9 -22.45 9.96 -0.39
C ALA A 9 -21.46 10.78 -1.21
N ALA A 10 -20.54 11.46 -0.52
CA ALA A 10 -19.36 12.02 -1.16
C ALA A 10 -18.51 10.85 -1.67
N ASN A 11 -18.56 10.62 -2.98
CA ASN A 11 -17.65 9.74 -3.69
C ASN A 11 -16.22 10.24 -3.45
N ASN A 12 -15.53 9.66 -2.48
CA ASN A 12 -14.12 9.82 -2.28
C ASN A 12 -13.42 8.80 -3.21
N ALA A 13 -13.46 9.07 -4.51
CA ALA A 13 -12.59 8.42 -5.46
C ALA A 13 -11.17 8.90 -5.14
N ALA A 14 -10.51 8.22 -4.22
CA ALA A 14 -9.10 8.40 -4.00
C ALA A 14 -8.39 8.05 -5.31
N SER A 15 -7.86 9.05 -5.97
CA SER A 15 -6.96 8.88 -7.10
C SER A 15 -5.78 8.03 -6.64
N HIS A 16 -5.75 6.77 -7.04
CA HIS A 16 -4.70 5.81 -6.67
C HIS A 16 -3.54 5.90 -7.67
N THR A 17 -2.90 7.05 -7.73
CA THR A 17 -1.63 7.24 -8.46
C THR A 17 -0.45 6.78 -7.59
N ALA A 18 0.70 6.51 -8.20
CA ALA A 18 1.96 6.36 -7.48
C ALA A 18 2.14 7.51 -6.48
N PRO A 19 2.84 7.32 -5.34
CA PRO A 19 3.03 8.39 -4.38
C PRO A 19 3.60 9.63 -5.09
N ALA A 20 3.08 10.81 -4.76
CA ALA A 20 3.47 12.05 -5.42
C ALA A 20 4.95 12.40 -5.17
N GLN A 21 5.53 11.89 -4.09
CA GLN A 21 6.92 12.11 -3.67
C GLN A 21 7.38 11.00 -2.73
N PHE A 22 8.70 10.84 -2.61
CA PHE A 22 9.27 10.02 -1.53
C PHE A 22 9.15 10.79 -0.22
N GLU A 23 8.60 10.14 0.79
CA GLU A 23 8.41 10.72 2.11
C GLU A 23 8.45 9.68 3.21
N VAL A 24 8.96 10.04 4.38
CA VAL A 24 9.01 9.16 5.55
C VAL A 24 8.85 9.94 6.84
N TRP A 25 8.16 9.35 7.82
CA TRP A 25 8.09 9.89 9.17
C TRP A 25 9.27 9.40 10.00
N ALA A 26 10.19 10.30 10.33
CA ALA A 26 11.42 10.00 11.07
C ALA A 26 11.71 11.14 12.06
N PRO A 27 10.91 11.28 13.15
CA PRO A 27 10.97 12.44 14.05
C PRO A 27 12.27 12.53 14.87
N LYS A 28 13.05 11.45 14.91
CA LYS A 28 14.35 11.42 15.61
C LYS A 28 15.54 11.58 14.66
N GLY A 29 15.31 11.56 13.35
CA GLY A 29 16.38 11.79 12.37
C GLY A 29 16.84 13.24 12.40
N GLN A 30 18.14 13.46 12.42
CA GLN A 30 18.72 14.80 12.22
C GLN A 30 18.93 15.10 10.74
N GLN A 31 19.16 14.05 9.95
CA GLN A 31 19.15 14.06 8.49
C GLN A 31 18.51 12.74 8.02
N VAL A 32 17.86 12.79 6.88
CA VAL A 32 17.27 11.61 6.24
C VAL A 32 17.66 11.61 4.77
N ARG A 33 17.91 10.42 4.28
CA ARG A 33 18.27 10.20 2.88
C ARG A 33 17.38 9.08 2.32
N VAL A 34 16.98 9.23 1.08
CA VAL A 34 16.38 8.14 0.29
C VAL A 34 17.39 7.71 -0.76
N THR A 35 17.54 6.40 -0.92
CA THR A 35 18.30 5.80 -2.03
C THR A 35 17.28 5.20 -3.00
N VAL A 36 17.29 5.66 -4.25
CA VAL A 36 16.39 5.21 -5.32
C VAL A 36 17.24 4.57 -6.41
N ASP A 37 17.04 3.28 -6.68
CA ASP A 37 17.80 2.50 -7.68
C ASP A 37 19.34 2.67 -7.53
N GLY A 38 19.81 2.84 -6.26
CA GLY A 38 21.21 3.01 -5.92
C GLY A 38 21.71 4.46 -5.92
N GLU A 39 20.91 5.44 -6.32
CA GLU A 39 21.24 6.86 -6.26
C GLU A 39 20.73 7.46 -4.93
N GLU A 40 21.62 8.13 -4.20
CA GLU A 40 21.30 8.75 -2.90
C GLU A 40 20.83 10.20 -3.06
N HIS A 41 19.73 10.55 -2.39
CA HIS A 41 19.17 11.90 -2.36
C HIS A 41 18.93 12.34 -0.92
N ASP A 42 19.46 13.50 -0.53
CA ASP A 42 19.18 14.09 0.77
C ASP A 42 17.76 14.68 0.80
N MET A 43 17.01 14.32 1.85
CA MET A 43 15.63 14.76 2.05
C MET A 43 15.57 16.02 2.91
N GLN A 44 14.48 16.77 2.81
CA GLN A 44 14.23 17.96 3.60
C GLN A 44 13.12 17.72 4.63
N PRO A 45 13.18 18.35 5.82
CA PRO A 45 12.04 18.35 6.73
C PRO A 45 10.82 18.96 6.05
N ASP A 46 9.65 18.31 6.24
CA ASP A 46 8.38 18.86 5.80
C ASP A 46 8.01 20.08 6.67
N ALA A 47 7.71 21.21 6.04
CA ALA A 47 7.44 22.46 6.75
C ALA A 47 6.07 22.43 7.50
N GLU A 48 5.14 21.60 7.06
CA GLU A 48 3.78 21.54 7.60
C GLU A 48 3.55 20.35 8.54
N ARG A 49 4.33 19.27 8.36
CA ARG A 49 4.14 18.00 9.08
C ARG A 49 5.37 17.69 9.93
N ALA A 50 5.29 17.93 11.24
CA ALA A 50 6.38 17.68 12.17
C ALA A 50 6.87 16.22 12.13
N GLY A 51 8.17 16.03 11.97
CA GLY A 51 8.83 14.73 11.92
C GLY A 51 8.76 14.02 10.58
N TRP A 52 8.10 14.60 9.57
CA TRP A 52 8.14 14.11 8.21
C TRP A 52 9.33 14.68 7.44
N TRP A 53 9.82 13.86 6.55
CA TRP A 53 10.89 14.18 5.61
C TRP A 53 10.40 13.88 4.21
N VAL A 54 10.73 14.77 3.27
CA VAL A 54 10.25 14.71 1.89
C VAL A 54 11.42 14.93 0.93
N LEU A 55 11.37 14.27 -0.20
CA LEU A 55 12.22 14.59 -1.34
C LEU A 55 11.43 15.45 -2.31
N ASP A 56 12.03 16.56 -2.77
CA ASP A 56 11.45 17.38 -3.82
C ASP A 56 11.24 16.53 -5.09
N PRO A 57 9.99 16.40 -5.59
CA PRO A 57 9.71 15.65 -6.81
C PRO A 57 10.49 16.12 -8.05
N ALA A 58 10.95 17.37 -8.05
CA ALA A 58 11.82 17.89 -9.11
C ALA A 58 13.22 17.24 -9.08
N THR A 59 13.65 16.71 -7.94
CA THR A 59 14.92 15.96 -7.80
C THR A 59 14.74 14.52 -8.28
N ALA A 60 13.76 13.80 -7.71
CA ALA A 60 13.37 12.47 -8.16
C ALA A 60 11.90 12.21 -7.77
N ALA A 61 11.06 12.00 -8.77
CA ALA A 61 9.66 11.60 -8.57
C ALA A 61 9.56 10.07 -8.57
N PRO A 62 8.77 9.45 -7.66
CA PRO A 62 8.56 8.01 -7.66
C PRO A 62 7.98 7.49 -8.98
N GLN A 63 8.60 6.45 -9.55
CA GLN A 63 8.13 5.76 -10.73
C GLN A 63 7.87 4.29 -10.42
N PRO A 64 6.77 3.68 -10.88
CA PRO A 64 6.50 2.26 -10.67
C PRO A 64 7.69 1.39 -11.08
N GLY A 65 8.02 0.40 -10.23
CA GLY A 65 9.13 -0.53 -10.42
C GLY A 65 10.46 -0.06 -9.86
N GLN A 66 10.58 1.20 -9.40
CA GLN A 66 11.79 1.66 -8.74
C GLN A 66 11.93 1.04 -7.34
N HIS A 67 13.15 0.64 -6.99
CA HIS A 67 13.49 0.19 -5.65
C HIS A 67 14.02 1.36 -4.81
N TYR A 68 13.59 1.44 -3.54
CA TYR A 68 14.04 2.50 -2.66
C TYR A 68 14.19 2.07 -1.20
N THR A 69 15.08 2.75 -0.48
CA THR A 69 15.31 2.60 0.96
C THR A 69 15.54 3.96 1.60
N PHE A 70 15.34 4.02 2.91
CA PHE A 70 15.67 5.21 3.71
C PHE A 70 16.84 4.95 4.63
N SER A 71 17.69 5.95 4.82
CA SER A 71 18.75 6.00 5.84
C SER A 71 18.58 7.23 6.71
N LEU A 72 18.77 7.08 8.02
CA LEU A 72 18.62 8.13 9.01
C LEU A 72 19.96 8.42 9.68
N PHE A 73 20.31 9.70 9.82
CA PHE A 73 21.45 10.15 10.61
C PHE A 73 20.99 10.56 12.01
N ASP A 74 21.58 9.99 13.04
CA ASP A 74 21.22 10.23 14.44
C ASP A 74 22.02 11.36 15.11
N GLY A 75 22.91 12.00 14.35
CA GLY A 75 23.86 12.99 14.84
C GLY A 75 25.27 12.44 15.01
N THR A 76 25.45 11.11 14.89
CA THR A 76 26.75 10.44 15.03
C THR A 76 27.04 9.53 13.83
N GLN A 77 26.07 8.78 13.40
CA GLN A 77 26.20 7.83 12.30
C GLN A 77 24.91 7.68 11.50
N TRP A 78 25.07 7.22 10.27
CA TRP A 78 23.94 6.80 9.43
C TRP A 78 23.48 5.40 9.83
N SER A 79 22.18 5.17 9.80
CA SER A 79 21.62 3.82 9.86
C SER A 79 22.01 3.01 8.62
N ILE A 80 21.87 1.70 8.68
CA ILE A 80 21.78 0.89 7.47
C ILE A 80 20.57 1.33 6.63
N PRO A 81 20.58 1.13 5.30
CA PRO A 81 19.39 1.31 4.47
C PRO A 81 18.24 0.42 4.97
N MET A 82 17.05 0.99 5.10
CA MET A 82 15.84 0.32 5.59
C MET A 82 14.69 0.51 4.60
N PRO A 83 13.81 -0.48 4.44
CA PRO A 83 12.59 -0.30 3.65
C PRO A 83 11.69 0.78 4.26
N ASP A 84 10.78 1.29 3.44
CA ASP A 84 9.72 2.19 3.91
C ASP A 84 8.80 1.43 4.89
N PRO A 85 8.54 1.95 6.09
CA PRO A 85 7.59 1.34 7.01
C PRO A 85 6.15 1.29 6.47
N ARG A 86 5.86 2.03 5.40
CA ARG A 86 4.58 2.04 4.69
C ARG A 86 4.64 1.31 3.35
N THR A 87 5.67 0.48 3.15
CA THR A 87 5.87 -0.25 1.90
C THR A 87 4.66 -1.08 1.52
N ARG A 88 4.37 -1.17 0.24
CA ARG A 88 3.31 -2.03 -0.32
C ARG A 88 3.87 -3.27 -1.01
N LEU A 89 5.13 -3.22 -1.43
CA LEU A 89 5.81 -4.32 -2.10
C LEU A 89 7.28 -4.37 -1.69
N GLN A 90 7.74 -5.54 -1.28
CA GLN A 90 9.13 -5.86 -0.96
C GLN A 90 9.52 -7.13 -1.73
N PRO A 91 9.98 -7.00 -2.99
CA PRO A 91 10.23 -8.15 -3.86
C PRO A 91 11.36 -9.06 -3.35
N GLU A 92 12.27 -8.51 -2.54
CA GLU A 92 13.41 -9.22 -1.95
C GLU A 92 13.17 -9.63 -0.48
N GLY A 93 11.91 -9.58 -0.01
CA GLY A 93 11.53 -9.91 1.36
C GLY A 93 11.66 -8.74 2.33
N VAL A 94 11.36 -9.00 3.61
CA VAL A 94 11.16 -7.96 4.67
C VAL A 94 12.38 -7.10 4.97
N HIS A 95 13.56 -7.53 4.58
CA HIS A 95 14.81 -6.78 4.77
C HIS A 95 15.32 -6.14 3.47
N GLY A 96 14.64 -6.43 2.35
CA GLY A 96 14.97 -5.86 1.05
C GLY A 96 14.41 -4.44 0.86
N PRO A 97 14.71 -3.80 -0.27
CA PRO A 97 14.19 -2.48 -0.58
C PRO A 97 12.66 -2.53 -0.76
N SER A 98 12.03 -1.39 -0.59
CA SER A 98 10.66 -1.16 -1.01
C SER A 98 10.61 -0.95 -2.53
N GLU A 99 9.54 -1.40 -3.18
CA GLU A 99 9.27 -1.10 -4.58
C GLU A 99 8.11 -0.11 -4.71
N VAL A 100 8.26 0.87 -5.58
CA VAL A 100 7.18 1.80 -5.95
C VAL A 100 6.18 1.05 -6.81
N VAL A 101 4.93 0.94 -6.33
CA VAL A 101 3.85 0.28 -7.06
C VAL A 101 2.88 1.29 -7.65
N SER A 102 2.42 1.03 -8.89
CA SER A 102 1.24 1.68 -9.42
C SER A 102 0.00 1.08 -8.78
N THR A 103 -0.93 1.94 -8.40
CA THR A 103 -2.26 1.52 -7.96
C THR A 103 -3.32 1.78 -9.02
N ASP A 104 -2.89 2.12 -10.24
CA ASP A 104 -3.79 2.29 -11.38
C ASP A 104 -4.34 0.93 -11.79
N PHE A 105 -5.62 0.76 -11.58
CA PHE A 105 -6.37 -0.42 -11.95
C PHE A 105 -7.69 -0.02 -12.59
N ALA A 106 -8.05 -0.63 -13.69
CA ALA A 106 -9.32 -0.39 -14.38
C ALA A 106 -10.44 -1.12 -13.62
N TRP A 107 -10.93 -0.49 -12.55
CA TRP A 107 -12.08 -0.99 -11.80
C TRP A 107 -13.33 -0.96 -12.67
N ASN A 108 -14.21 -1.93 -12.49
CA ASN A 108 -15.51 -2.03 -13.18
C ASN A 108 -16.65 -2.28 -12.21
N ASP A 109 -16.48 -1.88 -10.96
CA ASP A 109 -17.38 -2.10 -9.83
C ASP A 109 -18.14 -0.84 -9.39
N ASP A 110 -18.24 0.18 -10.24
CA ASP A 110 -18.90 1.47 -9.95
C ASP A 110 -20.35 1.30 -9.44
N ASN A 111 -21.03 0.23 -9.84
CA ASN A 111 -22.40 -0.05 -9.41
C ASN A 111 -22.49 -0.99 -8.20
N TRP A 112 -21.35 -1.42 -7.66
CA TRP A 112 -21.35 -2.30 -6.49
C TRP A 112 -21.60 -1.51 -5.21
N SER A 113 -22.67 -1.86 -4.49
CA SER A 113 -23.10 -1.18 -3.26
C SER A 113 -22.77 -1.95 -1.98
N GLY A 114 -22.00 -3.02 -2.09
CA GLY A 114 -21.67 -3.89 -0.96
C GLY A 114 -22.75 -4.95 -0.70
N ILE A 115 -22.48 -5.80 0.29
CA ILE A 115 -23.38 -6.86 0.75
C ILE A 115 -23.80 -6.54 2.18
N PRO A 116 -25.10 -6.53 2.53
CA PRO A 116 -25.54 -6.37 3.91
C PRO A 116 -24.95 -7.48 4.79
N THR A 117 -24.44 -7.13 5.97
CA THR A 117 -23.75 -8.08 6.87
C THR A 117 -24.59 -9.34 7.17
N LYS A 118 -25.92 -9.20 7.29
CA LYS A 118 -26.83 -10.33 7.55
C LYS A 118 -26.90 -11.34 6.39
N ASP A 119 -26.48 -10.94 5.19
CA ASP A 119 -26.54 -11.75 3.97
C ASP A 119 -25.14 -12.27 3.57
N MET A 120 -24.11 -11.97 4.36
CA MET A 120 -22.74 -12.43 4.10
C MET A 120 -22.59 -13.91 4.45
N VAL A 121 -22.02 -14.66 3.50
CA VAL A 121 -21.46 -16.00 3.71
C VAL A 121 -19.94 -15.87 3.52
N ILE A 122 -19.25 -15.77 4.62
CA ILE A 122 -17.82 -15.45 4.66
C ILE A 122 -16.99 -16.73 4.59
N TYR A 123 -16.00 -16.74 3.71
CA TYR A 123 -14.96 -17.76 3.64
C TYR A 123 -13.59 -17.13 3.90
N GLU A 124 -12.98 -17.45 5.03
CA GLU A 124 -11.63 -17.01 5.36
C GLU A 124 -10.61 -17.94 4.69
N LEU A 125 -9.60 -17.36 4.04
CA LEU A 125 -8.54 -18.11 3.39
C LEU A 125 -7.16 -17.47 3.55
N HIS A 126 -6.13 -18.34 3.54
CA HIS A 126 -4.73 -17.94 3.46
C HIS A 126 -4.24 -18.13 2.02
N VAL A 127 -3.84 -17.04 1.35
CA VAL A 127 -3.45 -17.06 -0.08
C VAL A 127 -2.37 -18.10 -0.36
N GLY A 128 -1.33 -18.18 0.47
CA GLY A 128 -0.20 -19.10 0.29
C GLY A 128 -0.53 -20.58 0.43
N THR A 129 -1.70 -20.95 0.96
CA THR A 129 -2.07 -22.37 1.19
C THR A 129 -3.38 -22.78 0.50
N PHE A 130 -4.15 -21.81 0.00
CA PHE A 130 -5.47 -22.07 -0.59
C PHE A 130 -5.39 -22.79 -1.94
N SER A 131 -4.35 -22.52 -2.72
CA SER A 131 -4.15 -23.13 -4.04
C SER A 131 -2.76 -23.75 -4.16
N PRO A 132 -2.53 -24.69 -5.09
CA PRO A 132 -1.20 -25.26 -5.31
C PRO A 132 -0.13 -24.23 -5.68
N SER A 133 -0.50 -23.12 -6.33
CA SER A 133 0.42 -22.05 -6.68
C SER A 133 0.74 -21.11 -5.51
N GLY A 134 -0.10 -21.07 -4.46
CA GLY A 134 0.08 -20.18 -3.32
C GLY A 134 0.03 -18.69 -3.67
N THR A 135 -0.68 -18.32 -4.73
CA THR A 135 -0.71 -16.95 -5.26
C THR A 135 -2.14 -16.39 -5.32
N PHE A 136 -2.28 -15.06 -5.46
CA PHE A 136 -3.59 -14.44 -5.75
C PHE A 136 -4.21 -14.97 -7.05
N ALA A 137 -3.42 -15.21 -8.09
CA ALA A 137 -3.92 -15.82 -9.33
C ALA A 137 -4.57 -17.18 -9.05
N GLY A 138 -3.94 -18.02 -8.21
CA GLY A 138 -4.50 -19.31 -7.81
C GLY A 138 -5.78 -19.17 -6.96
N VAL A 139 -5.95 -18.08 -6.21
CA VAL A 139 -7.23 -17.78 -5.53
C VAL A 139 -8.29 -17.41 -6.56
N ILE A 140 -7.94 -16.53 -7.50
CA ILE A 140 -8.86 -16.06 -8.56
C ILE A 140 -9.42 -17.24 -9.37
N GLU A 141 -8.59 -18.23 -9.74
CA GLU A 141 -9.02 -19.45 -10.42
C GLU A 141 -10.08 -20.27 -9.67
N LYS A 142 -10.27 -20.03 -8.37
CA LYS A 142 -11.22 -20.75 -7.52
C LYS A 142 -12.45 -19.92 -7.12
N LEU A 143 -12.56 -18.68 -7.59
CA LEU A 143 -13.67 -17.81 -7.20
C LEU A 143 -15.02 -18.35 -7.65
N ASP A 144 -15.12 -18.89 -8.87
CA ASP A 144 -16.36 -19.49 -9.39
C ASP A 144 -16.79 -20.68 -8.53
N TYR A 145 -15.85 -21.55 -8.14
CA TYR A 145 -16.14 -22.65 -7.22
C TYR A 145 -16.68 -22.17 -5.87
N LEU A 146 -16.10 -21.13 -5.29
CA LEU A 146 -16.58 -20.57 -4.03
C LEU A 146 -17.97 -19.94 -4.18
N ALA A 147 -18.22 -19.27 -5.30
CA ALA A 147 -19.52 -18.70 -5.61
C ALA A 147 -20.61 -19.79 -5.77
N GLU A 148 -20.30 -20.90 -6.47
CA GLU A 148 -21.19 -22.06 -6.61
C GLU A 148 -21.48 -22.74 -5.26
N LEU A 149 -20.52 -22.72 -4.32
CA LEU A 149 -20.70 -23.21 -2.96
C LEU A 149 -21.63 -22.30 -2.12
N GLY A 150 -21.91 -21.08 -2.59
CA GLY A 150 -22.75 -20.10 -1.92
C GLY A 150 -21.96 -19.04 -1.12
N VAL A 151 -20.63 -19.05 -1.22
CA VAL A 151 -19.78 -18.00 -0.64
C VAL A 151 -19.94 -16.71 -1.44
N ASN A 152 -20.18 -15.60 -0.76
CA ASN A 152 -20.30 -14.29 -1.41
C ASN A 152 -19.36 -13.22 -0.82
N THR A 153 -18.57 -13.61 0.17
CA THR A 153 -17.59 -12.75 0.84
C THR A 153 -16.34 -13.56 1.15
N ILE A 154 -15.18 -13.03 0.77
CA ILE A 154 -13.88 -13.63 1.10
C ILE A 154 -13.19 -12.73 2.12
N GLU A 155 -12.70 -13.34 3.19
CA GLU A 155 -11.80 -12.73 4.16
C GLU A 155 -10.39 -13.27 3.91
N LEU A 156 -9.48 -12.38 3.54
CA LEU A 156 -8.07 -12.74 3.36
C LEU A 156 -7.34 -12.64 4.69
N MET A 157 -6.67 -13.71 5.09
CA MET A 157 -5.72 -13.65 6.21
C MET A 157 -4.60 -12.63 5.92
N PRO A 158 -3.87 -12.15 6.95
CA PRO A 158 -2.85 -11.11 6.77
C PRO A 158 -1.92 -11.36 5.59
N LEU A 159 -1.68 -10.32 4.80
CA LEU A 159 -0.92 -10.37 3.54
C LEU A 159 0.45 -9.70 3.64
N GLN A 160 0.70 -8.97 4.74
CA GLN A 160 1.96 -8.27 4.95
C GLN A 160 3.10 -9.27 5.10
N PRO A 161 4.29 -8.97 4.56
CA PRO A 161 5.51 -9.70 4.84
C PRO A 161 5.82 -9.70 6.35
N PHE A 162 6.34 -10.81 6.88
CA PHE A 162 6.68 -10.99 8.30
C PHE A 162 7.96 -11.81 8.46
#